data_13e23b847f1d558c9338bb0f88b11c54
#
_entry.id   13e23b847f1d558c9338bb0f88b11c54
#
_cell.length_a   1.000
_cell.length_b   1.000
_cell.length_c   1.000
_cell.angle_alpha   90.00
_cell.angle_beta   90.00
_cell.angle_gamma   90.00
#
_symmetry.space_group_name_H-M   'P 1'
#
loop_
_entity.id
_entity.type
_entity.pdbx_description
1 polymer ?
#
loop_
_entity_poly.entity_id
_entity_poly.type
_entity_poly.pdbx_seq_one_letter_code
_entity_poly.pdbx_strand_id
1 'polypeptide(L)'
;MSNNTHEIAAVRPGSLADRAGIRPGDTILKAGGKELRDIFDYYYYEENSELDLLIGHPDGTSQEYHITKSDDDTDIGLTFENGLLDEYRSCSNHCMFCFIDQMPKGMRETLYFKDDDTRLSFLQGNYVTLTNMSDEELQRVIDY
;
A
#
# COMPACT_ATOMS: atom_id res chain seq x y z
N MET A 1 -11.38 10.37 11.24
CA MET A 1 -10.25 9.52 11.68
C MET A 1 -10.08 8.44 10.64
N SER A 2 -9.14 8.60 9.74
CA SER A 2 -8.80 7.53 8.80
C SER A 2 -8.14 6.42 9.62
N ASN A 3 -8.86 5.30 9.78
CA ASN A 3 -8.26 4.06 10.25
C ASN A 3 -7.35 3.56 9.12
N ASN A 4 -6.16 4.12 9.00
CA ASN A 4 -5.08 3.51 8.23
C ASN A 4 -4.59 2.31 9.02
N THR A 5 -5.38 1.26 9.02
CA THR A 5 -4.99 -0.01 9.60
C THR A 5 -4.17 -0.75 8.55
N HIS A 6 -2.85 -0.57 8.61
CA HIS A 6 -1.90 -1.39 7.85
C HIS A 6 -1.84 -2.79 8.46
N GLU A 7 -3.01 -3.43 8.56
CA GLU A 7 -3.17 -4.75 9.17
C GLU A 7 -2.60 -5.84 8.27
N ILE A 8 -1.82 -6.71 8.86
CA ILE A 8 -1.18 -7.85 8.20
C ILE A 8 -2.21 -8.98 8.09
N ALA A 9 -2.69 -9.25 6.88
CA ALA A 9 -3.65 -10.31 6.62
C ALA A 9 -3.03 -11.70 6.67
N ALA A 10 -1.80 -11.84 6.19
CA ALA A 10 -1.08 -13.11 6.20
C ALA A 10 0.43 -12.91 6.30
N VAL A 11 1.10 -13.88 6.89
CA VAL A 11 2.55 -13.98 6.94
C VAL A 11 2.95 -15.29 6.27
N ARG A 12 3.84 -15.25 5.29
CA ARG A 12 4.29 -16.45 4.58
C ARG A 12 5.11 -17.33 5.50
N PRO A 13 4.75 -18.63 5.68
CA PRO A 13 5.49 -19.55 6.52
C PRO A 13 6.96 -19.67 6.11
N GLY A 14 7.87 -19.56 7.07
CA GLY A 14 9.32 -19.64 6.84
C GLY A 14 9.95 -18.35 6.28
N SER A 15 9.17 -17.29 6.07
CA SER A 15 9.66 -15.99 5.64
C SER A 15 10.44 -15.26 6.75
N LEU A 16 11.08 -14.14 6.40
CA LEU A 16 11.80 -13.32 7.39
C LEU A 16 10.86 -12.76 8.46
N ALA A 17 9.64 -12.34 8.07
CA ALA A 17 8.62 -11.87 9.00
C ALA A 17 8.16 -12.98 9.96
N ASP A 18 7.95 -14.21 9.47
CA ASP A 18 7.59 -15.36 10.29
C ASP A 18 8.71 -15.70 11.30
N ARG A 19 9.96 -15.70 10.85
CA ARG A 19 11.12 -15.93 11.73
C ARG A 19 11.31 -14.82 12.76
N ALA A 20 10.96 -13.58 12.42
CA ALA A 20 10.98 -12.47 13.36
C ALA A 20 9.86 -12.56 14.41
N GLY A 21 8.80 -13.34 14.16
CA GLY A 21 7.67 -13.55 15.06
C GLY A 21 6.46 -12.66 14.77
N ILE A 22 6.43 -11.99 13.63
CA ILE A 22 5.29 -11.20 13.17
C ILE A 22 4.15 -12.15 12.78
N ARG A 23 2.92 -11.79 13.10
CA ARG A 23 1.74 -12.66 12.91
C ARG A 23 0.61 -11.95 12.16
N PRO A 24 -0.28 -12.70 11.50
CA PRO A 24 -1.53 -12.15 10.99
C PRO A 24 -2.34 -11.48 12.11
N GLY A 25 -2.92 -10.32 11.82
CA GLY A 25 -3.62 -9.46 12.79
C GLY A 25 -2.73 -8.42 13.47
N ASP A 26 -1.43 -8.48 13.29
CA ASP A 26 -0.53 -7.39 13.68
C ASP A 26 -0.67 -6.21 12.71
N THR A 27 -0.30 -5.02 13.15
CA THR A 27 -0.39 -3.79 12.35
C THR A 27 0.98 -3.14 12.22
N ILE A 28 1.38 -2.73 11.01
CA ILE A 28 2.60 -1.95 10.83
C ILE A 28 2.31 -0.50 11.18
N LEU A 29 3.03 0.02 12.18
CA LEU A 29 2.93 1.42 12.61
C LEU A 29 3.98 2.29 11.92
N LYS A 30 5.21 1.78 11.77
CA LYS A 30 6.31 2.49 11.12
C LYS A 30 7.22 1.52 10.36
N ALA A 31 7.84 2.02 9.30
CA ALA A 31 8.96 1.37 8.62
C ALA A 31 10.09 2.36 8.41
N GLY A 32 11.33 1.93 8.66
CA GLY A 32 12.50 2.81 8.56
C GLY A 32 12.43 4.07 9.46
N GLY A 33 11.68 3.99 10.58
CA GLY A 33 11.48 5.12 11.50
C GLY A 33 10.40 6.13 11.08
N LYS A 34 9.73 5.93 9.95
CA LYS A 34 8.65 6.80 9.44
C LYS A 34 7.30 6.06 9.43
N GLU A 35 6.22 6.82 9.61
CA GLU A 35 4.86 6.29 9.44
C GLU A 35 4.61 5.96 7.98
N LEU A 36 3.99 4.80 7.74
CA LEU A 36 3.55 4.40 6.41
C LEU A 36 2.30 5.20 6.01
N ARG A 37 2.31 5.74 4.80
CA ARG A 37 1.15 6.40 4.21
C ARG A 37 0.37 5.46 3.30
N ASP A 38 1.10 4.65 2.53
CA ASP A 38 0.55 3.69 1.59
C ASP A 38 1.54 2.56 1.29
N ILE A 39 1.14 1.68 0.37
CA ILE A 39 1.92 0.50 -0.02
C ILE A 39 3.29 0.85 -0.63
N PHE A 40 3.45 2.02 -1.25
CA PHE A 40 4.74 2.40 -1.83
C PHE A 40 5.79 2.69 -0.77
N ASP A 41 5.41 3.33 0.33
CA ASP A 41 6.33 3.52 1.46
C ASP A 41 6.82 2.17 1.98
N TYR A 42 5.93 1.18 2.09
CA TYR A 42 6.30 -0.17 2.50
C TYR A 42 7.30 -0.80 1.53
N TYR A 43 7.02 -0.83 0.23
CA TYR A 43 7.93 -1.42 -0.75
C TYR A 43 9.26 -0.69 -0.84
N TYR A 44 9.25 0.64 -0.74
CA TYR A 44 10.48 1.43 -0.72
C TYR A 44 11.42 1.03 0.43
N TYR A 45 10.86 0.85 1.63
CA TYR A 45 11.66 0.39 2.77
C TYR A 45 11.99 -1.10 2.69
N GLU A 46 11.10 -1.91 2.13
CA GLU A 46 11.32 -3.34 1.96
C GLU A 46 12.49 -3.64 1.00
N GLU A 47 12.77 -2.79 0.03
CA GLU A 47 13.91 -2.96 -0.88
C GLU A 47 15.28 -2.82 -0.20
N ASN A 48 15.33 -2.20 0.96
CA ASN A 48 16.58 -2.10 1.70
C ASN A 48 17.01 -3.47 2.26
N SER A 49 18.33 -3.67 2.37
CA SER A 49 18.89 -4.89 3.00
C SER A 49 18.64 -4.98 4.50
N GLU A 50 18.38 -3.85 5.13
CA GLU A 50 18.01 -3.75 6.54
C GLU A 50 16.71 -2.97 6.67
N LEU A 51 15.76 -3.52 7.43
CA LEU A 51 14.42 -2.96 7.61
C LEU A 51 14.05 -2.94 9.08
N ASP A 52 13.80 -1.75 9.61
CA ASP A 52 13.26 -1.55 10.96
C ASP A 52 11.75 -1.37 10.88
N LEU A 53 11.00 -2.25 11.54
CA LEU A 53 9.55 -2.20 11.61
C LEU A 53 9.09 -1.99 13.03
N LEU A 54 8.21 -1.02 13.25
CA LEU A 54 7.44 -0.89 14.48
C LEU A 54 6.07 -1.55 14.25
N ILE A 55 5.83 -2.64 14.95
CA ILE A 55 4.62 -3.45 14.84
C ILE A 55 3.76 -3.26 16.08
N GLY A 56 2.48 -2.96 15.88
CA GLY A 56 1.46 -2.97 16.93
C GLY A 56 0.74 -4.31 16.95
N HIS A 57 0.57 -4.86 18.14
CA HIS A 57 -0.16 -6.12 18.35
C HIS A 57 -1.61 -5.85 18.75
N PRO A 58 -2.53 -6.79 18.51
CA PRO A 58 -3.95 -6.66 18.86
C PRO A 58 -4.21 -6.42 20.37
N ASP A 59 -3.25 -6.76 21.21
CA ASP A 59 -3.32 -6.53 22.68
C ASP A 59 -2.99 -5.07 23.07
N GLY A 60 -2.66 -4.20 22.12
CA GLY A 60 -2.31 -2.80 22.32
C GLY A 60 -0.82 -2.57 22.63
N THR A 61 -0.01 -3.60 22.62
CA THR A 61 1.45 -3.48 22.74
C THR A 61 2.07 -3.18 21.37
N SER A 62 3.27 -2.61 21.37
CA SER A 62 4.07 -2.41 20.17
C SER A 62 5.49 -2.87 20.39
N GLN A 63 6.08 -3.45 19.36
CA GLN A 63 7.44 -3.96 19.38
C GLN A 63 8.18 -3.55 18.11
N GLU A 64 9.45 -3.23 18.26
CA GLU A 64 10.35 -2.93 17.16
C GLU A 64 11.05 -4.21 16.69
N TYR A 65 11.03 -4.44 15.37
CA TYR A 65 11.67 -5.59 14.72
C TYR A 65 12.73 -5.09 13.76
N HIS A 66 13.93 -5.60 13.90
CA HIS A 66 15.01 -5.38 12.96
C HIS A 66 15.17 -6.61 12.06
N ILE A 67 14.93 -6.45 10.77
CA ILE A 67 14.98 -7.53 9.79
C ILE A 67 16.12 -7.26 8.82
N THR A 68 17.05 -8.21 8.71
CA THR A 68 18.13 -8.15 7.73
C THR A 68 17.82 -9.14 6.60
N LYS A 69 17.82 -8.67 5.37
CA LYS A 69 17.63 -9.45 4.15
C LYS A 69 18.99 -9.93 3.61
N SER A 70 19.01 -11.14 3.12
CA SER A 70 20.13 -11.67 2.33
C SER A 70 19.85 -11.49 0.83
N ASP A 71 20.86 -11.62 -0.01
CA ASP A 71 20.75 -11.47 -1.47
C ASP A 71 19.72 -12.42 -2.12
N ASP A 72 19.37 -13.50 -1.43
CA ASP A 72 18.37 -14.48 -1.88
C ASP A 72 16.92 -14.12 -1.46
N ASP A 73 16.75 -13.14 -0.57
CA ASP A 73 15.44 -12.73 -0.06
C ASP A 73 14.86 -11.60 -0.90
N THR A 74 13.80 -11.88 -1.66
CA THR A 74 13.12 -10.88 -2.50
C THR A 74 12.16 -9.99 -1.69
N ASP A 75 11.49 -10.58 -0.68
CA ASP A 75 10.55 -9.89 0.21
C ASP A 75 10.61 -10.45 1.63
N ILE A 76 9.99 -9.78 2.58
CA ILE A 76 9.91 -10.25 3.96
C ILE A 76 8.72 -11.19 4.22
N GLY A 77 7.79 -11.31 3.26
CA GLY A 77 6.69 -12.28 3.28
C GLY A 77 5.43 -11.81 3.98
N LEU A 78 5.15 -10.51 3.99
CA LEU A 78 3.90 -9.94 4.49
C LEU A 78 2.86 -9.80 3.37
N THR A 79 1.59 -10.03 3.72
CA THR A 79 0.43 -9.74 2.87
C THR A 79 -0.55 -8.89 3.66
N PHE A 80 -1.07 -7.82 3.04
CA PHE A 80 -2.00 -6.89 3.67
C PHE A 80 -3.43 -7.15 3.23
N GLU A 81 -4.39 -6.87 4.09
CA GLU A 81 -5.82 -7.02 3.79
C GLU A 81 -6.25 -6.06 2.67
N ASN A 82 -5.79 -4.81 2.74
CA ASN A 82 -5.91 -3.85 1.65
C ASN A 82 -4.56 -3.71 0.94
N GLY A 83 -4.51 -4.11 -0.33
CA GLY A 83 -3.28 -4.10 -1.13
C GLY A 83 -2.65 -2.73 -1.32
N LEU A 84 -3.36 -1.63 -1.07
CA LEU A 84 -2.84 -0.26 -1.14
C LEU A 84 -2.49 0.32 0.24
N LEU A 85 -2.90 -0.32 1.31
CA LEU A 85 -2.83 0.17 2.71
C LEU A 85 -3.63 1.47 2.95
N ASP A 86 -4.44 1.91 1.98
CA ASP A 86 -5.25 3.11 2.01
C ASP A 86 -6.48 2.97 1.09
N GLU A 87 -7.36 3.95 1.06
CA GLU A 87 -8.53 3.96 0.19
C GLU A 87 -8.16 4.17 -1.28
N TYR A 88 -8.92 3.55 -2.20
CA TYR A 88 -8.78 3.75 -3.63
C TYR A 88 -9.16 5.16 -4.03
N ARG A 89 -8.41 5.73 -4.96
CA ARG A 89 -8.69 7.06 -5.50
C ARG A 89 -9.43 6.98 -6.82
N SER A 90 -10.38 7.86 -6.99
CA SER A 90 -11.18 7.97 -8.20
C SER A 90 -10.83 9.25 -8.97
N CYS A 91 -10.96 9.19 -10.30
CA CYS A 91 -10.74 10.33 -11.17
C CYS A 91 -11.80 11.43 -10.94
N SER A 92 -11.35 12.67 -10.78
CA SER A 92 -12.21 13.85 -10.63
C SER A 92 -12.55 14.55 -11.95
N ASN A 93 -12.00 14.09 -13.07
CA ASN A 93 -12.23 14.70 -14.37
C ASN A 93 -13.59 14.33 -14.97
N HIS A 94 -14.13 15.22 -15.83
CA HIS A 94 -15.36 15.04 -16.58
C HIS A 94 -15.06 15.18 -18.07
N CYS A 95 -14.32 14.22 -18.63
CA CYS A 95 -13.94 14.25 -20.03
C CYS A 95 -15.14 13.88 -20.93
N MET A 96 -15.34 14.59 -22.05
CA MET A 96 -16.43 14.32 -23.01
C MET A 96 -16.37 12.90 -23.59
N PHE A 97 -15.19 12.28 -23.65
CA PHE A 97 -14.96 10.92 -24.16
C PHE A 97 -14.73 9.89 -23.03
N CYS A 98 -15.10 10.21 -21.78
CA CYS A 98 -14.97 9.27 -20.69
C CYS A 98 -15.94 8.10 -20.83
N PHE A 99 -15.43 6.89 -21.00
CA PHE A 99 -16.24 5.67 -21.12
C PHE A 99 -17.16 5.44 -19.92
N ILE A 100 -16.70 5.79 -18.72
CA ILE A 100 -17.49 5.62 -17.49
C ILE A 100 -18.67 6.58 -17.48
N ASP A 101 -18.46 7.86 -17.83
CA ASP A 101 -19.53 8.87 -17.90
C ASP A 101 -20.56 8.59 -19.01
N GLN A 102 -20.16 7.85 -20.06
CA GLN A 102 -21.02 7.45 -21.18
C GLN A 102 -21.81 6.18 -20.90
N MET A 103 -21.55 5.47 -19.80
CA MET A 103 -22.24 4.23 -19.49
C MET A 103 -23.72 4.46 -19.17
N PRO A 104 -24.62 3.53 -19.56
CA PRO A 104 -26.04 3.58 -19.22
C PRO A 104 -26.25 3.66 -17.71
N LYS A 105 -27.22 4.45 -17.28
CA LYS A 105 -27.59 4.54 -15.86
C LYS A 105 -28.23 3.23 -15.36
N GLY A 106 -28.06 2.94 -14.08
CA GLY A 106 -28.69 1.79 -13.44
C GLY A 106 -27.92 0.47 -13.52
N MET A 107 -26.66 0.52 -13.93
CA MET A 107 -25.73 -0.62 -13.83
C MET A 107 -25.19 -0.78 -12.41
N ARG A 108 -24.41 -1.83 -12.15
CA ARG A 108 -23.75 -2.04 -10.85
C ARG A 108 -22.83 -0.87 -10.50
N GLU A 109 -22.85 -0.42 -9.25
CA GLU A 109 -22.09 0.74 -8.78
C GLU A 109 -20.59 0.62 -9.07
N THR A 110 -20.03 -0.57 -8.95
CA THR A 110 -18.61 -0.82 -9.24
C THR A 110 -18.19 -0.49 -10.67
N LEU A 111 -19.12 -0.48 -11.63
CA LEU A 111 -18.84 -0.13 -13.01
C LEU A 111 -18.67 1.38 -13.23
N TYR A 112 -19.13 2.21 -12.31
CA TYR A 112 -19.00 3.67 -12.40
C TYR A 112 -17.78 4.21 -11.69
N PHE A 113 -16.96 3.35 -11.10
CA PHE A 113 -15.72 3.76 -10.47
C PHE A 113 -14.71 4.17 -11.53
N LYS A 114 -14.31 5.43 -11.50
CA LYS A 114 -13.27 5.99 -12.36
C LYS A 114 -11.93 5.84 -11.68
N ASP A 115 -11.23 4.77 -11.99
CA ASP A 115 -9.91 4.54 -11.44
C ASP A 115 -8.90 5.55 -11.97
N ASP A 116 -8.28 6.29 -11.07
CA ASP A 116 -7.16 7.18 -11.35
C ASP A 116 -6.16 7.16 -10.17
N ASP A 117 -5.96 5.99 -9.62
CA ASP A 117 -5.03 5.79 -8.52
C ASP A 117 -3.64 5.49 -9.05
N THR A 118 -2.70 6.40 -8.81
CA THR A 118 -1.31 6.28 -9.24
C THR A 118 -0.66 4.98 -8.74
N ARG A 119 -1.03 4.55 -7.54
CA ARG A 119 -0.50 3.34 -6.90
C ARG A 119 -0.97 2.09 -7.63
N LEU A 120 -2.26 2.01 -7.97
CA LEU A 120 -2.80 0.93 -8.78
C LEU A 120 -2.21 0.94 -10.20
N SER A 121 -2.06 2.11 -10.80
CA SER A 121 -1.43 2.27 -12.11
C SER A 121 -0.01 1.70 -12.11
N PHE A 122 0.77 2.01 -11.10
CA PHE A 122 2.14 1.50 -10.96
C PHE A 122 2.17 -0.02 -10.74
N LEU A 123 1.31 -0.54 -9.86
CA LEU A 123 1.25 -1.97 -9.53
C LEU A 123 0.71 -2.84 -10.68
N GLN A 124 -0.23 -2.32 -11.45
CA GLN A 124 -0.96 -3.06 -12.50
C GLN A 124 -0.52 -2.69 -13.91
N GLY A 125 0.32 -1.67 -14.07
CA GLY A 125 0.75 -1.16 -15.38
C GLY A 125 -0.33 -0.41 -16.15
N ASN A 126 -1.31 0.18 -15.46
CA ASN A 126 -2.39 0.97 -16.04
C ASN A 126 -1.99 2.43 -16.23
N TYR A 127 -2.77 3.14 -17.07
CA TYR A 127 -2.61 4.58 -17.23
C TYR A 127 -3.22 5.34 -16.05
N VAL A 128 -2.65 6.51 -15.77
CA VAL A 128 -3.13 7.45 -14.76
C VAL A 128 -3.05 8.87 -15.29
N THR A 129 -3.99 9.73 -14.89
CA THR A 129 -3.89 11.16 -15.14
C THR A 129 -3.05 11.82 -14.04
N LEU A 130 -2.30 12.87 -14.37
CA LEU A 130 -1.54 13.64 -13.39
C LEU A 130 -2.39 14.75 -12.73
N THR A 131 -3.64 14.91 -13.16
CA THR A 131 -4.55 15.97 -12.68
C THR A 131 -5.11 15.70 -11.29
N ASN A 132 -5.03 14.46 -10.82
CA ASN A 132 -5.54 14.00 -9.52
C ASN A 132 -4.41 13.79 -8.49
N MET A 133 -3.22 14.29 -8.78
CA MET A 133 -2.06 14.20 -7.90
C MET A 133 -1.74 15.56 -7.29
N SER A 134 -1.39 15.59 -6.02
CA SER A 134 -0.76 16.74 -5.39
C SER A 134 0.72 16.86 -5.76
N ASP A 135 1.30 18.04 -5.59
CA ASP A 135 2.72 18.26 -5.83
C ASP A 135 3.59 17.37 -4.92
N GLU A 136 3.14 17.12 -3.70
CA GLU A 136 3.82 16.22 -2.75
C GLU A 136 3.83 14.77 -3.24
N GLU A 137 2.72 14.29 -3.79
CA GLU A 137 2.62 12.95 -4.36
C GLU A 137 3.48 12.80 -5.62
N LEU A 138 3.50 13.84 -6.46
CA LEU A 138 4.37 13.87 -7.63
C LEU A 138 5.85 13.82 -7.23
N GLN A 139 6.24 14.57 -6.20
CA GLN A 139 7.60 14.55 -5.68
C GLN A 139 7.97 13.16 -5.14
N ARG A 140 7.07 12.49 -4.42
CA ARG A 140 7.30 11.11 -3.96
C ARG A 140 7.56 10.13 -5.11
N VAL A 141 6.80 10.24 -6.20
CA VAL A 141 7.01 9.38 -7.40
C VAL A 141 8.37 9.64 -8.04
N ILE A 142 8.90 10.87 -7.95
CA ILE A 142 10.23 11.22 -8.45
C ILE A 142 11.33 10.66 -7.53
N ASP A 143 11.08 10.63 -6.24
CA ASP A 143 12.05 10.21 -5.22
C ASP A 143 12.17 8.67 -5.11
N TYR A 144 11.18 7.90 -5.59
CA TYR A 144 11.14 6.43 -5.61
C TYR A 144 11.64 5.87 -6.95
#